data_a7aca01b6a3296a359e1bd5b7ae03443
#
_entry.id   a7aca01b6a3296a359e1bd5b7ae03443
#
_cell.length_a   1.000
_cell.length_b   1.000
_cell.length_c   1.000
_cell.angle_alpha   90.00
_cell.angle_beta   90.00
_cell.angle_gamma   90.00
#
_symmetry.space_group_name_H-M   'P 1'
#
loop_
_entity.id
_entity.type
_entity.pdbx_description
1 polymer ?
#
loop_
_entity_poly.entity_id
_entity_poly.type
_entity_poly.pdbx_seq_one_letter_code
_entity_poly.pdbx_strand_id
1 'polypeptide(L)'
;VTYLTEGQPLGVFYIPHCNGLVEKEDGKFVYDIADLDGDGKVDLSDSGDRYIAGQALPKVYMGGFVNMRYKDFDLAVQLNGAFGHKIYNGTSLTFNNLSLYPTYNILDGALDKRIYDIKISDYYLENGNYVNIEYITLGYNIPVKKLKIEKYLKSLRLAFSVNNVATITGYSGMTPLINSANVASKSSVSGTLGVDDKLIYPLSRTYSLSLGVKF
;
A
#
# COMPACT_ATOMS: atom_id res chain seq x y z
N VAL A 1 16.61 5.36 -4.17
CA VAL A 1 15.93 4.54 -3.15
C VAL A 1 15.96 3.08 -3.57
N THR A 2 15.42 2.74 -4.74
CA THR A 2 15.52 1.38 -5.29
C THR A 2 16.69 1.28 -6.26
N TYR A 3 17.35 0.14 -6.24
CA TYR A 3 18.57 -0.11 -7.00
C TYR A 3 18.46 -1.40 -7.81
N LEU A 4 19.16 -1.45 -8.94
CA LEU A 4 19.30 -2.63 -9.76
C LEU A 4 20.76 -3.05 -9.75
N THR A 5 21.05 -4.22 -9.22
CA THR A 5 22.40 -4.77 -9.16
C THR A 5 22.40 -6.27 -9.44
N GLU A 6 23.48 -6.76 -10.00
CA GLU A 6 23.64 -8.17 -10.31
C GLU A 6 23.57 -9.04 -9.04
N GLY A 7 22.91 -10.19 -9.14
CA GLY A 7 22.74 -11.12 -8.01
C GLY A 7 21.70 -10.75 -6.97
N GLN A 8 21.00 -9.62 -7.15
CA GLN A 8 19.93 -9.18 -6.25
C GLN A 8 18.55 -9.17 -6.95
N PRO A 9 17.46 -9.30 -6.18
CA PRO A 9 16.12 -9.16 -6.73
C PRO A 9 15.90 -7.78 -7.35
N LEU A 10 14.99 -7.69 -8.33
CA LEU A 10 14.59 -6.42 -8.91
C LEU A 10 13.94 -5.52 -7.84
N GLY A 11 14.39 -4.24 -7.79
CA GLY A 11 13.82 -3.25 -6.90
C GLY A 11 14.23 -3.42 -5.44
N VAL A 12 15.48 -3.78 -5.17
CA VAL A 12 16.04 -3.74 -3.82
C VAL A 12 16.15 -2.30 -3.32
N PHE A 13 15.85 -2.09 -2.05
CA PHE A 13 16.08 -0.80 -1.39
C PHE A 13 17.53 -0.74 -0.92
N TYR A 14 18.32 0.10 -1.59
CA TYR A 14 19.70 0.39 -1.23
C TYR A 14 19.75 1.80 -0.65
N ILE A 15 19.71 1.89 0.67
CA ILE A 15 19.49 3.13 1.42
C ILE A 15 20.29 3.14 2.72
N PRO A 16 20.58 4.34 3.28
CA PRO A 16 21.21 4.48 4.59
C PRO A 16 20.38 3.92 5.73
N HIS A 17 21.04 3.45 6.77
CA HIS A 17 20.41 3.06 8.03
C HIS A 17 20.23 4.29 8.93
N CYS A 18 19.06 4.40 9.56
CA CYS A 18 18.76 5.45 10.53
C CYS A 18 18.62 4.84 11.93
N ASN A 19 19.48 5.26 12.86
CA ASN A 19 19.40 4.84 14.27
C ASN A 19 18.19 5.43 14.99
N GLY A 20 17.56 6.46 14.41
CA GLY A 20 16.40 7.15 14.97
C GLY A 20 16.48 8.66 14.79
N LEU A 21 15.78 9.37 15.68
CA LEU A 21 15.76 10.84 15.70
C LEU A 21 16.58 11.35 16.86
N VAL A 22 17.39 12.37 16.63
CA VAL A 22 18.16 13.08 17.65
C VAL A 22 17.65 14.50 17.78
N GLU A 23 17.38 14.92 19.02
CA GLU A 23 16.99 16.28 19.34
C GLU A 23 18.20 17.20 19.35
N LYS A 24 18.11 18.30 18.63
CA LYS A 24 19.11 19.37 18.63
C LYS A 24 18.83 20.40 19.75
N GLU A 25 19.81 21.23 20.04
CA GLU A 25 19.71 22.28 21.08
C GLU A 25 18.53 23.25 20.88
N ASP A 26 18.08 23.42 19.64
CA ASP A 26 16.92 24.24 19.28
C ASP A 26 15.57 23.51 19.41
N GLY A 27 15.55 22.29 19.94
CA GLY A 27 14.36 21.45 20.11
C GLY A 27 13.83 20.82 18.84
N LYS A 28 14.58 20.87 17.75
CA LYS A 28 14.26 20.21 16.48
C LYS A 28 14.84 18.81 16.43
N PHE A 29 14.14 17.90 15.76
CA PHE A 29 14.63 16.56 15.51
C PHE A 29 15.23 16.44 14.10
N VAL A 30 16.35 15.73 14.02
CA VAL A 30 17.04 15.35 12.79
C VAL A 30 17.28 13.84 12.78
N TYR A 31 17.52 13.26 11.60
CA TYR A 31 17.83 11.84 11.48
C TYR A 31 19.27 11.57 11.87
N ASP A 32 19.47 10.60 12.74
CA ASP A 32 20.77 10.02 13.06
C ASP A 32 21.07 8.89 12.08
N ILE A 33 21.93 9.15 11.11
CA ILE A 33 22.31 8.17 10.09
C ILE A 33 23.56 7.45 10.56
N ALA A 34 23.54 6.12 10.47
CA ALA A 34 24.65 5.28 10.84
C ALA A 34 25.82 5.42 9.85
N ASP A 35 27.00 5.52 10.40
CA ASP A 35 28.28 5.31 9.70
C ASP A 35 28.48 3.77 9.61
N LEU A 36 28.27 3.21 8.42
CA LEU A 36 28.27 1.76 8.24
C LEU A 36 29.66 1.18 7.96
N ASP A 37 30.58 1.98 7.41
CA ASP A 37 31.96 1.56 7.13
C ASP A 37 32.94 1.90 8.26
N GLY A 38 32.53 2.76 9.19
CA GLY A 38 33.29 3.09 10.41
C GLY A 38 34.43 4.08 10.16
N ASP A 39 34.36 4.88 9.10
CA ASP A 39 35.38 5.88 8.77
C ASP A 39 35.25 7.18 9.58
N GLY A 40 34.20 7.31 10.40
CA GLY A 40 33.92 8.46 11.24
C GLY A 40 33.16 9.58 10.51
N LYS A 41 32.65 9.32 9.30
CA LYS A 41 31.85 10.26 8.51
C LYS A 41 30.62 9.57 7.94
N VAL A 42 29.53 10.29 7.82
CA VAL A 42 28.32 9.78 7.15
C VAL A 42 28.36 10.19 5.69
N ASP A 43 28.55 9.22 4.80
CA ASP A 43 28.51 9.40 3.35
C ASP A 43 27.21 8.87 2.76
N LEU A 44 26.37 9.76 2.23
CA LEU A 44 25.09 9.43 1.60
C LEU A 44 25.20 9.16 0.08
N SER A 45 26.43 9.12 -0.47
CA SER A 45 26.66 8.76 -1.88
C SER A 45 26.31 7.28 -2.16
N ASP A 46 26.32 6.89 -3.41
CA ASP A 46 25.99 5.51 -3.80
C ASP A 46 27.06 4.49 -3.37
N SER A 47 28.28 4.98 -3.04
CA SER A 47 29.38 4.15 -2.52
C SER A 47 29.60 4.29 -1.02
N GLY A 48 28.78 5.09 -0.32
CA GLY A 48 28.90 5.35 1.10
C GLY A 48 28.05 4.45 1.98
N ASP A 49 27.57 5.00 3.09
CA ASP A 49 26.85 4.31 4.18
C ASP A 49 25.46 3.83 3.79
N ARG A 50 25.41 2.87 2.88
CA ARG A 50 24.17 2.27 2.42
C ARG A 50 24.21 0.75 2.52
N TYR A 51 23.05 0.16 2.64
CA TYR A 51 22.88 -1.28 2.69
C TYR A 51 21.59 -1.71 1.99
N ILE A 52 21.45 -2.99 1.70
CA ILE A 52 20.22 -3.57 1.14
C ILE A 52 19.22 -3.79 2.27
N ALA A 53 18.29 -2.87 2.44
CA ALA A 53 17.32 -2.87 3.52
C ALA A 53 16.08 -3.74 3.23
N GLY A 54 15.96 -4.29 2.03
CA GLY A 54 14.85 -5.13 1.61
C GLY A 54 14.55 -4.98 0.13
N GLN A 55 13.38 -5.48 -0.28
CA GLN A 55 12.95 -5.45 -1.67
C GLN A 55 11.52 -4.96 -1.82
N ALA A 56 11.22 -4.31 -2.95
CA ALA A 56 9.91 -3.78 -3.29
C ALA A 56 8.95 -4.85 -3.82
N LEU A 57 9.47 -5.88 -4.48
CA LEU A 57 8.63 -6.95 -5.03
C LEU A 57 8.30 -7.99 -3.95
N PRO A 58 7.04 -8.37 -3.80
CA PRO A 58 6.65 -9.45 -2.90
C PRO A 58 7.33 -10.77 -3.23
N LYS A 59 7.72 -11.50 -2.19
CA LYS A 59 8.23 -12.87 -2.31
C LYS A 59 7.12 -13.88 -2.55
N VAL A 60 5.92 -13.58 -2.04
CA VAL A 60 4.76 -14.46 -2.14
C VAL A 60 3.53 -13.64 -2.49
N TYR A 61 2.80 -14.10 -3.50
CA TYR A 61 1.44 -13.65 -3.80
C TYR A 61 0.46 -14.77 -3.47
N MET A 62 -0.65 -14.41 -2.84
CA MET A 62 -1.70 -15.35 -2.47
C MET A 62 -3.04 -14.86 -3.00
N GLY A 63 -3.86 -15.79 -3.48
CA GLY A 63 -5.24 -15.54 -3.85
C GLY A 63 -6.16 -16.58 -3.22
N GLY A 64 -7.31 -16.17 -2.74
CA GLY A 64 -8.34 -17.02 -2.17
C GLY A 64 -9.70 -16.65 -2.72
N PHE A 65 -10.51 -17.67 -2.94
CA PHE A 65 -11.86 -17.50 -3.48
C PHE A 65 -12.81 -18.50 -2.79
N VAL A 66 -13.90 -17.98 -2.26
CA VAL A 66 -14.92 -18.78 -1.57
C VAL A 66 -16.26 -18.53 -2.22
N ASN A 67 -16.88 -19.61 -2.71
CA ASN A 67 -18.27 -19.63 -3.16
C ASN A 67 -19.07 -20.57 -2.29
N MET A 68 -20.15 -20.07 -1.72
CA MET A 68 -21.08 -20.85 -0.94
C MET A 68 -22.50 -20.66 -1.46
N ARG A 69 -23.26 -21.73 -1.46
CA ARG A 69 -24.69 -21.69 -1.78
C ARG A 69 -25.47 -22.42 -0.71
N TYR A 70 -26.49 -21.74 -0.20
CA TYR A 70 -27.41 -22.34 0.74
C TYR A 70 -28.86 -21.98 0.35
N LYS A 71 -29.63 -23.00 -0.06
CA LYS A 71 -30.98 -22.82 -0.61
C LYS A 71 -30.98 -21.81 -1.78
N ASP A 72 -31.66 -20.70 -1.59
CA ASP A 72 -31.82 -19.63 -2.57
C ASP A 72 -30.76 -18.52 -2.46
N PHE A 73 -29.87 -18.62 -1.46
CA PHE A 73 -28.78 -17.65 -1.25
C PHE A 73 -27.47 -18.15 -1.81
N ASP A 74 -26.70 -17.24 -2.36
CA ASP A 74 -25.31 -17.47 -2.77
C ASP A 74 -24.41 -16.36 -2.21
N LEU A 75 -23.21 -16.74 -1.76
CA LEU A 75 -22.17 -15.87 -1.26
C LEU A 75 -20.90 -16.12 -2.05
N ALA A 76 -20.29 -15.03 -2.55
CA ALA A 76 -18.98 -15.06 -3.17
C ALA A 76 -18.06 -14.08 -2.44
N VAL A 77 -16.85 -14.54 -2.09
CA VAL A 77 -15.82 -13.73 -1.45
C VAL A 77 -14.52 -13.95 -2.19
N GLN A 78 -13.81 -12.87 -2.52
CA GLN A 78 -12.48 -12.93 -3.08
C GLN A 78 -11.49 -12.21 -2.17
N LEU A 79 -10.36 -12.87 -1.97
CA LEU A 79 -9.23 -12.40 -1.16
C LEU A 79 -7.98 -12.42 -2.02
N ASN A 80 -7.11 -11.44 -1.83
CA ASN A 80 -5.74 -11.48 -2.33
C ASN A 80 -4.77 -10.95 -1.28
N GLY A 81 -3.51 -11.26 -1.42
CA GLY A 81 -2.47 -10.78 -0.51
C GLY A 81 -1.10 -10.89 -1.12
N ALA A 82 -0.19 -10.10 -0.60
CA ALA A 82 1.22 -10.12 -0.97
C ALA A 82 2.09 -9.98 0.28
N PHE A 83 3.21 -10.71 0.31
CA PHE A 83 4.04 -10.84 1.50
C PHE A 83 5.52 -10.83 1.16
N GLY A 84 6.34 -10.40 2.13
CA GLY A 84 7.79 -10.43 2.06
C GLY A 84 8.38 -9.29 1.23
N HIS A 85 7.71 -8.15 1.20
CA HIS A 85 8.19 -6.93 0.56
C HIS A 85 8.13 -5.74 1.52
N LYS A 86 8.83 -4.70 1.13
CA LYS A 86 8.86 -3.42 1.82
C LYS A 86 8.27 -2.33 0.95
N ILE A 87 7.81 -1.26 1.59
CA ILE A 87 7.32 -0.04 0.96
C ILE A 87 8.07 1.13 1.57
N TYR A 88 8.60 2.00 0.73
CA TYR A 88 9.18 3.25 1.15
C TYR A 88 8.10 4.34 1.20
N ASN A 89 7.80 4.82 2.40
CA ASN A 89 6.76 5.82 2.64
C ASN A 89 7.28 7.25 2.41
N GLY A 90 7.45 7.63 1.14
CA GLY A 90 7.87 8.97 0.75
C GLY A 90 6.83 10.06 1.05
N THR A 91 5.56 9.65 1.15
CA THR A 91 4.47 10.52 1.61
C THR A 91 4.71 10.96 3.04
N SER A 92 5.00 10.03 3.95
CA SER A 92 5.34 10.34 5.34
C SER A 92 6.64 11.13 5.48
N LEU A 93 7.67 10.82 4.69
CA LEU A 93 8.91 11.63 4.66
C LEU A 93 8.61 13.10 4.34
N THR A 94 7.74 13.35 3.36
CA THR A 94 7.43 14.71 2.92
C THR A 94 6.55 15.45 3.93
N PHE A 95 5.43 14.84 4.34
CA PHE A 95 4.41 15.53 5.12
C PHE A 95 4.61 15.49 6.64
N ASN A 96 5.57 14.71 7.15
CA ASN A 96 6.03 14.83 8.55
C ASN A 96 7.15 15.86 8.72
N ASN A 97 7.66 16.44 7.63
CA ASN A 97 8.78 17.36 7.68
C ASN A 97 8.32 18.81 7.74
N LEU A 98 8.57 19.44 8.87
CA LEU A 98 8.18 20.84 9.12
C LEU A 98 9.03 21.86 8.34
N SER A 99 10.21 21.47 7.83
CA SER A 99 11.02 22.39 6.99
C SER A 99 10.38 22.67 5.63
N LEU A 100 9.45 21.81 5.21
CA LEU A 100 8.71 21.97 3.95
C LEU A 100 7.41 22.78 4.07
N TYR A 101 7.00 23.10 5.30
CA TYR A 101 5.86 23.97 5.54
C TYR A 101 6.23 25.45 5.28
N PRO A 102 5.40 26.26 4.61
CA PRO A 102 4.03 25.97 4.14
C PRO A 102 3.94 25.48 2.68
N THR A 103 5.06 25.17 2.02
CA THR A 103 5.05 24.70 0.63
C THR A 103 4.21 23.41 0.46
N TYR A 104 4.33 22.50 1.44
CA TYR A 104 3.48 21.33 1.56
C TYR A 104 2.66 21.42 2.85
N ASN A 105 1.50 20.78 2.82
CA ASN A 105 0.73 20.56 4.04
C ASN A 105 1.45 19.57 4.97
N ILE A 106 1.01 19.40 6.19
CA ILE A 106 1.59 18.49 7.17
C ILE A 106 0.58 17.43 7.58
N LEU A 107 1.07 16.24 7.96
CA LEU A 107 0.26 15.19 8.55
C LEU A 107 -0.15 15.55 9.97
N ASP A 108 -1.27 14.98 10.41
CA ASP A 108 -1.65 15.01 11.81
C ASP A 108 -0.53 14.41 12.68
N GLY A 109 -0.20 15.08 13.77
CA GLY A 109 0.92 14.71 14.64
C GLY A 109 2.32 15.09 14.12
N ALA A 110 2.48 15.73 12.95
CA ALA A 110 3.79 16.20 12.48
C ALA A 110 4.40 17.27 13.41
N LEU A 111 3.55 18.11 14.01
CA LEU A 111 3.97 19.12 14.99
C LEU A 111 4.56 18.49 16.25
N ASP A 112 4.05 17.35 16.68
CA ASP A 112 4.56 16.63 17.84
C ASP A 112 5.93 16.00 17.58
N LYS A 113 6.14 15.55 16.32
CA LYS A 113 7.41 14.96 15.89
C LYS A 113 8.54 15.97 15.73
N ARG A 114 8.23 17.21 15.46
CA ARG A 114 9.20 18.33 15.31
C ARG A 114 10.37 18.02 14.39
N ILE A 115 10.13 17.28 13.28
CA ILE A 115 11.18 16.89 12.34
C ILE A 115 11.44 18.05 11.37
N TYR A 116 12.70 18.52 11.30
CA TYR A 116 13.14 19.60 10.42
C TYR A 116 14.28 19.16 9.49
N ASP A 117 14.31 17.88 9.12
CA ASP A 117 15.34 17.31 8.27
C ASP A 117 14.72 16.47 7.15
N ILE A 118 15.39 16.37 6.01
CA ILE A 118 15.01 15.52 4.90
C ILE A 118 16.18 14.59 4.59
N LYS A 119 16.06 13.33 5.03
CA LYS A 119 17.03 12.30 4.67
C LYS A 119 16.32 11.04 4.24
N ILE A 120 16.68 10.57 3.07
CA ILE A 120 16.21 9.28 2.55
C ILE A 120 16.98 8.19 3.31
N SER A 121 16.28 7.45 4.15
CA SER A 121 16.84 6.37 4.97
C SER A 121 15.76 5.31 5.21
N ASP A 122 16.13 4.22 5.85
CA ASP A 122 15.19 3.14 6.20
C ASP A 122 14.17 3.51 7.29
N TYR A 123 14.28 4.70 7.88
CA TYR A 123 13.29 5.22 8.85
C TYR A 123 11.85 5.21 8.31
N TYR A 124 11.69 5.40 7.01
CA TYR A 124 10.40 5.36 6.32
C TYR A 124 10.19 4.09 5.50
N LEU A 125 11.03 3.05 5.71
CA LEU A 125 10.91 1.78 5.01
C LEU A 125 10.05 0.81 5.83
N GLU A 126 8.80 0.69 5.47
CA GLU A 126 7.80 -0.08 6.20
C GLU A 126 7.57 -1.47 5.61
N ASN A 127 6.91 -2.33 6.40
CA ASN A 127 6.46 -3.63 5.93
C ASN A 127 5.25 -3.46 4.99
N GLY A 128 5.37 -3.96 3.76
CA GLY A 128 4.33 -3.88 2.75
C GLY A 128 3.32 -5.04 2.76
N ASN A 129 3.43 -6.00 3.67
CA ASN A 129 2.53 -7.16 3.71
C ASN A 129 1.08 -6.74 3.87
N TYR A 130 0.20 -7.40 3.10
CA TYR A 130 -1.23 -7.14 3.21
C TYR A 130 -2.08 -8.37 2.85
N VAL A 131 -3.30 -8.37 3.36
CA VAL A 131 -4.42 -9.19 2.89
C VAL A 131 -5.56 -8.26 2.54
N ASN A 132 -6.03 -8.34 1.31
CA ASN A 132 -7.13 -7.53 0.80
C ASN A 132 -8.37 -8.38 0.58
N ILE A 133 -9.50 -7.95 1.13
CA ILE A 133 -10.84 -8.48 0.81
C ILE A 133 -11.35 -7.69 -0.39
N GLU A 134 -11.14 -8.27 -1.58
CA GLU A 134 -11.37 -7.58 -2.84
C GLU A 134 -12.85 -7.32 -3.08
N TYR A 135 -13.67 -8.36 -2.92
CA TYR A 135 -15.12 -8.20 -2.93
C TYR A 135 -15.86 -9.24 -2.09
N ILE A 136 -17.07 -8.87 -1.69
CA ILE A 136 -18.08 -9.75 -1.12
C ILE A 136 -19.37 -9.51 -1.90
N THR A 137 -19.97 -10.59 -2.43
CA THR A 137 -21.25 -10.56 -3.11
C THR A 137 -22.22 -11.51 -2.43
N LEU A 138 -23.39 -11.01 -2.01
CA LEU A 138 -24.50 -11.79 -1.50
C LEU A 138 -25.64 -11.77 -2.54
N GLY A 139 -25.96 -12.93 -3.08
CA GLY A 139 -27.05 -13.13 -4.04
C GLY A 139 -28.23 -13.83 -3.39
N TYR A 140 -29.43 -13.46 -3.84
CA TYR A 140 -30.67 -14.14 -3.51
C TYR A 140 -31.45 -14.45 -4.79
N ASN A 141 -31.66 -15.74 -5.03
CA ASN A 141 -32.46 -16.24 -6.15
C ASN A 141 -33.92 -16.32 -5.71
N ILE A 142 -34.73 -15.36 -6.13
CA ILE A 142 -36.12 -15.26 -5.75
C ILE A 142 -36.89 -16.44 -6.36
N PRO A 143 -37.58 -17.25 -5.53
CA PRO A 143 -38.24 -18.46 -6.01
C PRO A 143 -39.50 -18.11 -6.81
N VAL A 144 -39.35 -17.87 -8.11
CA VAL A 144 -40.45 -17.44 -9.02
C VAL A 144 -41.64 -18.42 -9.02
N LYS A 145 -41.39 -19.73 -8.80
CA LYS A 145 -42.47 -20.75 -8.66
C LYS A 145 -43.34 -20.51 -7.44
N LYS A 146 -42.74 -20.17 -6.29
CA LYS A 146 -43.49 -19.88 -5.06
C LYS A 146 -44.33 -18.59 -5.20
N LEU A 147 -43.88 -17.67 -6.01
CA LEU A 147 -44.59 -16.42 -6.30
C LEU A 147 -45.61 -16.57 -7.42
N LYS A 148 -45.72 -17.76 -8.05
CA LYS A 148 -46.62 -18.07 -9.17
C LYS A 148 -46.45 -17.15 -10.38
N ILE A 149 -45.20 -16.68 -10.60
CA ILE A 149 -44.84 -15.79 -11.73
C ILE A 149 -43.97 -16.52 -12.78
N GLU A 150 -43.80 -17.85 -12.67
CA GLU A 150 -43.01 -18.65 -13.60
C GLU A 150 -43.51 -18.60 -15.04
N LYS A 151 -44.76 -18.19 -15.24
CA LYS A 151 -45.33 -17.98 -16.58
C LYS A 151 -44.70 -16.80 -17.32
N TYR A 152 -44.21 -15.81 -16.58
CA TYR A 152 -43.63 -14.58 -17.13
C TYR A 152 -42.12 -14.50 -16.96
N LEU A 153 -41.59 -15.06 -15.88
CA LEU A 153 -40.18 -14.99 -15.53
C LEU A 153 -39.61 -16.38 -15.22
N LYS A 154 -38.53 -16.74 -15.91
CA LYS A 154 -37.81 -17.99 -15.66
C LYS A 154 -36.91 -17.91 -14.44
N SER A 155 -36.32 -16.77 -14.21
CA SER A 155 -35.54 -16.54 -12.99
C SER A 155 -35.48 -15.05 -12.62
N LEU A 156 -35.41 -14.80 -11.33
CA LEU A 156 -35.25 -13.46 -10.76
C LEU A 156 -34.18 -13.55 -9.67
N ARG A 157 -33.11 -12.78 -9.80
CA ARG A 157 -32.01 -12.75 -8.85
C ARG A 157 -31.70 -11.32 -8.41
N LEU A 158 -31.63 -11.09 -7.12
CA LEU A 158 -31.17 -9.88 -6.50
C LEU A 158 -29.76 -10.13 -5.95
N ALA A 159 -28.81 -9.25 -6.19
CA ALA A 159 -27.49 -9.38 -5.60
C ALA A 159 -26.98 -8.02 -5.09
N PHE A 160 -26.36 -8.05 -3.92
CA PHE A 160 -25.65 -6.93 -3.32
C PHE A 160 -24.17 -7.25 -3.28
N SER A 161 -23.36 -6.34 -3.81
CA SER A 161 -21.91 -6.49 -3.87
C SER A 161 -21.22 -5.28 -3.24
N VAL A 162 -20.15 -5.56 -2.52
CA VAL A 162 -19.22 -4.56 -1.99
C VAL A 162 -17.84 -4.88 -2.57
N ASN A 163 -17.22 -3.93 -3.26
CA ASN A 163 -15.86 -4.03 -3.74
C ASN A 163 -14.92 -3.19 -2.87
N ASN A 164 -13.65 -3.58 -2.77
CA ASN A 164 -12.65 -2.98 -1.89
C ASN A 164 -13.14 -2.93 -0.45
N VAL A 165 -13.52 -4.11 0.08
CA VAL A 165 -14.17 -4.22 1.38
C VAL A 165 -13.25 -3.79 2.51
N ALA A 166 -12.02 -4.33 2.54
CA ALA A 166 -11.02 -4.00 3.54
C ALA A 166 -9.63 -4.46 3.10
N THR A 167 -8.62 -3.73 3.51
CA THR A 167 -7.22 -4.14 3.41
C THR A 167 -6.65 -4.23 4.82
N ILE A 168 -6.15 -5.41 5.17
CA ILE A 168 -5.51 -5.69 6.46
C ILE A 168 -4.00 -5.58 6.22
N THR A 169 -3.36 -4.61 6.84
CA THR A 169 -1.93 -4.31 6.66
C THR A 169 -1.36 -3.62 7.89
N GLY A 170 -0.05 -3.71 8.07
CA GLY A 170 0.70 -2.90 9.03
C GLY A 170 1.33 -1.65 8.40
N TYR A 171 1.11 -1.40 7.11
CA TYR A 171 1.60 -0.21 6.44
C TYR A 171 0.85 1.04 6.91
N SER A 172 1.57 2.12 7.24
CA SER A 172 0.99 3.34 7.82
C SER A 172 0.44 4.32 6.78
N GLY A 173 0.77 4.16 5.50
CA GLY A 173 0.28 5.00 4.40
C GLY A 173 -1.14 4.66 3.96
N MET A 174 -1.62 5.33 2.93
CA MET A 174 -3.02 5.21 2.46
C MET A 174 -3.39 3.80 1.99
N THR A 175 -2.47 3.10 1.33
CA THR A 175 -2.68 1.74 0.82
C THR A 175 -1.35 1.05 0.57
N PRO A 176 -1.20 -0.24 0.92
CA PRO A 176 -0.03 -1.04 0.54
C PRO A 176 -0.09 -1.52 -0.92
N LEU A 177 -1.20 -1.31 -1.61
CA LEU A 177 -1.43 -1.67 -3.02
C LEU A 177 -0.77 -0.64 -3.94
N ILE A 178 0.56 -0.49 -3.79
CA ILE A 178 1.33 0.49 -4.55
C ILE A 178 1.58 -0.02 -5.95
N ASN A 179 1.07 0.70 -6.93
CA ASN A 179 1.35 0.45 -8.33
C ASN A 179 2.47 1.38 -8.80
N SER A 180 3.62 0.80 -9.12
CA SER A 180 4.77 1.52 -9.68
C SER A 180 4.52 2.17 -11.04
N ALA A 181 3.39 1.87 -11.68
CA ALA A 181 3.04 2.42 -12.99
C ALA A 181 2.56 3.88 -12.96
N ASN A 182 2.35 4.48 -11.80
CA ASN A 182 1.93 5.88 -11.66
C ASN A 182 3.06 6.89 -11.83
N VAL A 183 4.09 6.55 -12.59
CA VAL A 183 5.18 7.48 -12.87
C VAL A 183 4.75 8.43 -13.97
N ALA A 184 4.28 9.60 -13.59
CA ALA A 184 3.98 10.70 -14.52
C ALA A 184 5.24 11.28 -15.20
N SER A 185 6.43 10.83 -14.86
CA SER A 185 7.69 11.29 -15.43
C SER A 185 8.25 10.28 -16.42
N LYS A 186 8.28 10.66 -17.69
CA LYS A 186 8.84 9.87 -18.78
C LYS A 186 10.36 9.64 -18.72
N SER A 187 11.04 10.11 -17.69
CA SER A 187 12.51 10.15 -17.67
C SER A 187 13.22 9.17 -16.73
N SER A 188 12.53 8.43 -15.88
CA SER A 188 13.20 7.42 -15.02
C SER A 188 12.25 6.32 -14.57
N VAL A 189 12.15 5.28 -15.35
CA VAL A 189 11.36 4.07 -15.05
C VAL A 189 11.97 3.25 -13.91
N SER A 190 13.22 3.46 -13.56
CA SER A 190 13.97 2.57 -12.69
C SER A 190 13.90 2.87 -11.18
N GLY A 191 13.25 3.95 -10.75
CA GLY A 191 13.38 4.42 -9.38
C GLY A 191 12.15 4.29 -8.47
N THR A 192 11.03 3.74 -8.93
CA THR A 192 9.75 3.93 -8.24
C THR A 192 9.05 2.67 -7.76
N LEU A 193 9.63 1.51 -7.98
CA LEU A 193 9.09 0.25 -7.42
C LEU A 193 9.01 0.32 -5.90
N GLY A 194 7.82 0.09 -5.34
CA GLY A 194 7.60 0.07 -3.89
C GLY A 194 7.75 1.41 -3.18
N VAL A 195 7.72 2.53 -3.92
CA VAL A 195 7.77 3.87 -3.34
C VAL A 195 6.38 4.49 -3.35
N ASP A 196 5.89 4.87 -2.18
CA ASP A 196 4.71 5.71 -2.01
C ASP A 196 5.14 7.18 -2.15
N ASP A 197 4.89 7.77 -3.32
CA ASP A 197 5.34 9.11 -3.68
C ASP A 197 4.18 10.11 -3.82
N LYS A 198 3.33 10.23 -2.80
CA LYS A 198 2.25 11.25 -2.73
C LYS A 198 1.20 11.19 -3.86
N LEU A 199 1.42 10.38 -4.90
CA LEU A 199 0.56 10.28 -6.08
C LEU A 199 -0.38 9.07 -6.02
N ILE A 200 -0.39 8.36 -4.91
CA ILE A 200 -1.23 7.19 -4.71
C ILE A 200 -2.63 7.64 -4.33
N TYR A 201 -3.59 7.24 -5.17
CA TYR A 201 -5.00 7.49 -4.90
C TYR A 201 -5.58 6.36 -4.04
N PRO A 202 -6.28 6.68 -2.94
CA PRO A 202 -6.91 5.65 -2.12
C PRO A 202 -7.97 4.90 -2.91
N LEU A 203 -8.03 3.57 -2.72
CA LEU A 203 -9.07 2.76 -3.34
C LEU A 203 -10.44 3.11 -2.77
N SER A 204 -11.39 3.40 -3.67
CA SER A 204 -12.77 3.65 -3.26
C SER A 204 -13.52 2.35 -2.99
N ARG A 205 -14.30 2.32 -1.92
CA ARG A 205 -15.26 1.24 -1.66
C ARG A 205 -16.52 1.49 -2.49
N THR A 206 -16.92 0.48 -3.26
CA THR A 206 -18.09 0.57 -4.13
C THR A 206 -19.16 -0.40 -3.67
N TYR A 207 -20.39 0.09 -3.55
CA TYR A 207 -21.58 -0.69 -3.25
C TYR A 207 -22.43 -0.81 -4.50
N SER A 208 -22.84 -2.01 -4.85
CA SER A 208 -23.63 -2.27 -6.04
C SER A 208 -24.84 -3.14 -5.71
N LEU A 209 -26.00 -2.74 -6.19
CA LEU A 209 -27.22 -3.54 -6.16
C LEU A 209 -27.58 -3.94 -7.59
N SER A 210 -27.71 -5.23 -7.84
CA SER A 210 -28.03 -5.74 -9.17
C SER A 210 -29.28 -6.61 -9.14
N LEU A 211 -30.11 -6.44 -10.16
CA LEU A 211 -31.31 -7.22 -10.39
C LEU A 211 -31.15 -7.97 -11.74
N GLY A 212 -31.08 -9.29 -11.67
CA GLY A 212 -31.00 -10.14 -12.83
C GLY A 212 -32.41 -10.75 -13.12
N VAL A 213 -32.93 -10.52 -14.32
CA VAL A 213 -34.23 -11.02 -14.76
C VAL A 213 -34.03 -11.87 -16.01
N LYS A 214 -34.61 -13.05 -16.05
CA LYS A 214 -34.66 -13.91 -17.23
C LYS A 214 -36.11 -14.26 -17.54
N PHE A 215 -36.51 -13.98 -18.77
CA PHE A 215 -37.82 -14.28 -19.33
C PHE A 215 -37.89 -15.66 -19.99
#